data_466730e91dd2dd4c70f8fe03c06e164f
#
_entry.id   466730e91dd2dd4c70f8fe03c06e164f
#
_cell.length_a   1.000
_cell.length_b   1.000
_cell.length_c   1.000
_cell.angle_alpha   90.00
_cell.angle_beta   90.00
_cell.angle_gamma   90.00
#
_symmetry.space_group_name_H-M   'P 1'
#
loop_
_entity.id
_entity.type
_entity.pdbx_description
1 polymer ?
#
loop_
_entity_poly.entity_id
_entity_poly.type
_entity_poly.pdbx_seq_one_letter_code
_entity_poly.pdbx_strand_id
1 'polypeptide(L)'
;MRTETRTIMVPNSKRVYIANDGTEFSRYIECVNHELDAYRKWIEQSNDVIECKELLDCPPFDGEEYSPESTYRWFKPLNENGIELLNKAFPAEWETNDLSNCDIGEWHCVGYNPDEHGCYWYALSESRAYVNRILSLLDAIDKEGNK
;
A
#
# COMPACT_ATOMS: atom_id res chain seq x y z
N MET A 1 6.24 10.76 14.82
CA MET A 1 6.92 11.88 14.12
C MET A 1 6.63 13.19 14.83
N ARG A 2 7.62 14.03 14.98
CA ARG A 2 7.45 15.39 15.48
C ARG A 2 8.05 16.40 14.51
N THR A 3 7.58 17.65 14.59
CA THR A 3 8.06 18.75 13.76
C THR A 3 8.69 19.82 14.66
N GLU A 4 9.87 20.30 14.31
CA GLU A 4 10.54 21.41 14.99
C GLU A 4 10.86 22.53 14.02
N THR A 5 10.78 23.77 14.53
CA THR A 5 11.27 24.94 13.82
C THR A 5 12.50 25.44 14.55
N ARG A 6 13.65 25.49 13.86
CA ARG A 6 14.93 25.92 14.41
C ARG A 6 15.36 27.25 13.81
N THR A 7 15.80 28.13 14.66
CA THR A 7 16.44 29.38 14.24
C THR A 7 17.94 29.12 14.05
N ILE A 8 18.44 29.37 12.85
CA ILE A 8 19.87 29.26 12.53
C ILE A 8 20.53 30.62 12.58
N MET A 9 21.88 30.70 12.53
CA MET A 9 22.66 31.93 12.73
C MET A 9 22.38 33.02 11.67
N VAL A 10 21.78 32.71 10.56
CA VAL A 10 21.18 33.66 9.62
C VAL A 10 19.71 33.88 10.00
N PRO A 11 19.10 35.06 9.71
CA PRO A 11 17.75 35.37 10.20
C PRO A 11 16.64 34.58 9.47
N ASN A 12 16.83 33.27 9.29
CA ASN A 12 15.89 32.36 8.68
C ASN A 12 15.61 31.19 9.63
N SER A 13 14.36 30.86 9.83
CA SER A 13 13.99 29.60 10.50
C SER A 13 13.83 28.48 9.49
N LYS A 14 14.27 27.29 9.88
CA LYS A 14 14.16 26.09 9.06
C LYS A 14 13.28 25.07 9.78
N ARG A 15 12.29 24.53 9.07
CA ARG A 15 11.45 23.43 9.59
C ARG A 15 12.21 22.11 9.45
N VAL A 16 12.24 21.35 10.51
CA VAL A 16 12.87 20.03 10.58
C VAL A 16 11.83 19.01 11.03
N TYR A 17 11.80 17.86 10.38
CA TYR A 17 10.93 16.75 10.74
C TYR A 17 11.76 15.69 11.42
N ILE A 18 11.35 15.30 12.64
CA ILE A 18 12.11 14.38 13.48
C ILE A 18 11.33 13.09 13.64
N ALA A 19 11.91 11.98 13.16
CA ALA A 19 11.36 10.65 13.32
C ALA A 19 11.42 10.18 14.79
N ASN A 20 10.66 9.14 15.11
CA ASN A 20 10.61 8.60 16.48
C ASN A 20 11.96 8.10 16.98
N ASP A 21 12.86 7.69 16.10
CA ASP A 21 14.24 7.28 16.43
C ASP A 21 15.23 8.45 16.55
N GLY A 22 14.76 9.70 16.37
CA GLY A 22 15.58 10.91 16.45
C GLY A 22 16.22 11.35 15.14
N THR A 23 16.06 10.59 14.05
CA THR A 23 16.60 10.98 12.74
C THR A 23 15.89 12.22 12.20
N GLU A 24 16.66 13.18 11.69
CA GLU A 24 16.15 14.45 11.19
C GLU A 24 16.05 14.48 9.67
N PHE A 25 14.98 15.10 9.17
CA PHE A 25 14.72 15.26 7.74
C PHE A 25 14.27 16.67 7.42
N SER A 26 14.66 17.17 6.25
CA SER A 26 14.20 18.45 5.73
C SER A 26 12.85 18.38 5.03
N ARG A 27 12.43 17.19 4.62
CA ARG A 27 11.15 16.95 3.94
C ARG A 27 10.25 16.03 4.76
N TYR A 28 8.97 16.39 4.85
CA TYR A 28 7.95 15.61 5.56
C TYR A 28 7.84 14.18 5.04
N ILE A 29 7.78 14.00 3.72
CA ILE A 29 7.60 12.67 3.12
C ILE A 29 8.77 11.73 3.39
N GLU A 30 9.99 12.26 3.45
CA GLU A 30 11.17 11.46 3.79
C GLU A 30 11.11 10.95 5.23
N CYS A 31 10.65 11.77 6.15
CA CYS A 31 10.46 11.38 7.55
C CYS A 31 9.37 10.31 7.69
N VAL A 32 8.24 10.47 7.01
CA VAL A 32 7.15 9.49 6.99
C VAL A 32 7.64 8.15 6.45
N ASN A 33 8.32 8.13 5.32
CA ASN A 33 8.85 6.91 4.72
C ASN A 33 9.86 6.22 5.63
N HIS A 34 10.71 6.98 6.30
CA HIS A 34 11.67 6.44 7.26
C HIS A 34 10.96 5.70 8.42
N GLU A 35 9.90 6.26 8.96
CA GLU A 35 9.11 5.62 10.02
C GLU A 35 8.36 4.38 9.53
N LEU A 36 7.80 4.43 8.32
CA LEU A 36 7.08 3.31 7.71
C LEU A 36 8.01 2.15 7.35
N ASP A 37 9.25 2.41 6.97
CA ASP A 37 10.23 1.39 6.61
C ASP A 37 10.49 0.40 7.75
N ALA A 38 10.44 0.84 9.01
CA ALA A 38 10.57 -0.06 10.16
C ALA A 38 9.45 -1.09 10.20
N TYR A 39 8.20 -0.68 9.99
CA TYR A 39 7.05 -1.59 9.94
C TYR A 39 7.12 -2.53 8.73
N ARG A 40 7.54 -2.01 7.57
CA ARG A 40 7.70 -2.80 6.34
C ARG A 40 8.77 -3.88 6.48
N LYS A 41 9.85 -3.59 7.20
CA LYS A 41 10.86 -4.59 7.53
C LYS A 41 10.34 -5.67 8.48
N TRP A 42 9.47 -5.30 9.42
CA TRP A 42 8.85 -6.28 10.33
C TRP A 42 7.94 -7.25 9.59
N ILE A 43 7.30 -6.83 8.52
CA ILE A 43 6.50 -7.73 7.67
C ILE A 43 7.36 -8.88 7.14
N GLU A 44 8.59 -8.62 6.71
CA GLU A 44 9.50 -9.65 6.19
C GLU A 44 9.88 -10.70 7.24
N GLN A 45 9.83 -10.34 8.52
CA GLN A 45 10.16 -11.20 9.65
C GLN A 45 8.93 -11.78 10.34
N SER A 46 7.73 -11.32 9.97
CA SER A 46 6.49 -11.71 10.61
C SER A 46 5.97 -13.06 10.11
N ASN A 47 5.42 -13.86 11.02
CA ASN A 47 4.66 -15.06 10.68
C ASN A 47 3.16 -14.79 10.53
N ASP A 48 2.73 -13.54 10.69
CA ASP A 48 1.34 -13.13 10.68
C ASP A 48 0.88 -12.62 9.31
N VAL A 49 1.81 -12.49 8.37
CA VAL A 49 1.58 -11.98 7.01
C VAL A 49 2.37 -12.80 6.01
N ILE A 50 1.77 -13.10 4.86
CA ILE A 50 2.45 -13.69 3.71
C ILE A 50 2.51 -12.66 2.60
N GLU A 51 3.68 -12.48 1.97
CA GLU A 51 3.83 -11.65 0.78
C GLU A 51 4.09 -12.52 -0.44
N CYS A 52 3.43 -12.21 -1.55
CA CYS A 52 3.75 -12.79 -2.85
C CYS A 52 4.71 -11.90 -3.59
N LYS A 53 6.02 -12.14 -3.45
CA LYS A 53 7.08 -11.33 -4.06
C LYS A 53 7.12 -11.44 -5.58
N GLU A 54 6.58 -12.51 -6.14
CA GLU A 54 6.48 -12.71 -7.59
C GLU A 54 5.51 -11.74 -8.25
N LEU A 55 4.58 -11.17 -7.46
CA LEU A 55 3.63 -10.16 -7.92
C LEU A 55 4.06 -8.72 -7.58
N LEU A 56 5.33 -8.50 -7.26
CA LEU A 56 5.86 -7.15 -7.03
C LEU A 56 5.62 -6.31 -8.29
N ASP A 57 5.07 -5.11 -8.10
CA ASP A 57 4.71 -4.15 -9.15
C ASP A 57 3.65 -4.66 -10.14
N CYS A 58 2.94 -5.73 -9.79
CA CYS A 58 1.80 -6.19 -10.54
C CYS A 58 0.54 -5.48 -10.01
N PRO A 59 -0.08 -4.56 -10.79
CA PRO A 59 -1.28 -3.86 -10.32
C PRO A 59 -2.48 -4.79 -10.27
N PRO A 60 -3.50 -4.47 -9.45
CA PRO A 60 -4.79 -5.13 -9.55
C PRO A 60 -5.40 -4.85 -10.93
N PHE A 61 -6.19 -5.80 -11.44
CA PHE A 61 -6.79 -5.69 -12.78
C PHE A 61 -7.93 -4.66 -12.82
N ASP A 62 -7.68 -3.47 -12.31
CA ASP A 62 -8.55 -2.32 -12.48
C ASP A 62 -7.79 -1.29 -13.29
N GLY A 63 -8.06 -1.25 -14.60
CA GLY A 63 -7.32 -0.43 -15.55
C GLY A 63 -7.43 1.07 -15.32
N GLU A 64 -8.44 1.53 -14.58
CA GLU A 64 -8.63 2.95 -14.29
C GLU A 64 -7.71 3.45 -13.16
N GLU A 65 -7.25 2.55 -12.31
CA GLU A 65 -6.45 2.91 -11.12
C GLU A 65 -4.96 2.58 -11.26
N TYR A 66 -4.57 2.03 -12.40
CA TYR A 66 -3.15 1.78 -12.65
C TYR A 66 -2.36 3.08 -12.76
N SER A 67 -1.32 3.19 -11.95
CA SER A 67 -0.36 4.29 -12.03
C SER A 67 1.04 3.72 -12.21
N PRO A 68 1.76 4.07 -13.30
CA PRO A 68 3.12 3.60 -13.52
C PRO A 68 4.13 4.13 -12.49
N GLU A 69 3.78 5.17 -11.75
CA GLU A 69 4.61 5.74 -10.68
C GLU A 69 4.42 5.03 -9.34
N SER A 70 3.40 4.20 -9.22
CA SER A 70 3.09 3.47 -7.99
C SER A 70 3.82 2.14 -7.94
N THR A 71 4.12 1.72 -6.71
CA THR A 71 4.58 0.38 -6.38
C THR A 71 3.38 -0.45 -5.92
N TYR A 72 3.31 -1.70 -6.34
CA TYR A 72 2.25 -2.64 -5.97
C TYR A 72 2.85 -3.85 -5.27
N ARG A 73 2.29 -4.21 -4.12
CA ARG A 73 2.69 -5.37 -3.33
C ARG A 73 1.45 -6.18 -2.92
N TRP A 74 1.59 -7.49 -2.87
CA TRP A 74 0.49 -8.40 -2.55
C TRP A 74 0.74 -9.12 -1.24
N PHE A 75 -0.22 -8.98 -0.32
CA PHE A 75 -0.15 -9.55 1.02
C PHE A 75 -1.40 -10.34 1.40
N LYS A 76 -1.19 -11.36 2.23
CA LYS A 76 -2.27 -12.12 2.87
C LYS A 76 -2.08 -12.05 4.38
N PRO A 77 -2.95 -11.33 5.11
CA PRO A 77 -2.91 -11.34 6.56
C PRO A 77 -3.47 -12.67 7.09
N LEU A 78 -2.81 -13.26 8.08
CA LEU A 78 -3.21 -14.56 8.63
C LEU A 78 -4.03 -14.44 9.91
N ASN A 79 -3.96 -13.29 10.59
CA ASN A 79 -4.62 -13.03 11.88
C ASN A 79 -4.74 -11.51 12.12
N GLU A 80 -5.29 -11.13 13.27
CA GLU A 80 -5.46 -9.74 13.66
C GLU A 80 -4.14 -8.96 13.75
N ASN A 81 -3.07 -9.62 14.20
CA ASN A 81 -1.74 -8.99 14.26
C ASN A 81 -1.23 -8.65 12.86
N GLY A 82 -1.50 -9.51 11.88
CA GLY A 82 -1.17 -9.25 10.49
C GLY A 82 -1.92 -8.05 9.92
N ILE A 83 -3.21 -7.94 10.22
CA ILE A 83 -4.02 -6.78 9.84
C ILE A 83 -3.45 -5.49 10.44
N GLU A 84 -3.16 -5.50 11.73
CA GLU A 84 -2.60 -4.33 12.42
C GLU A 84 -1.25 -3.92 11.83
N LEU A 85 -0.37 -4.87 11.59
CA LEU A 85 0.95 -4.62 11.02
C LEU A 85 0.86 -4.03 9.61
N LEU A 86 0.01 -4.60 8.75
CA LEU A 86 -0.21 -4.11 7.38
C LEU A 86 -0.78 -2.70 7.36
N ASN A 87 -1.76 -2.40 8.21
CA ASN A 87 -2.33 -1.05 8.31
C ASN A 87 -1.32 -0.02 8.82
N LYS A 88 -0.40 -0.42 9.70
CA LYS A 88 0.69 0.45 10.16
C LYS A 88 1.76 0.68 9.10
N ALA A 89 2.12 -0.37 8.37
CA ALA A 89 3.15 -0.29 7.33
C ALA A 89 2.65 0.44 6.06
N PHE A 90 1.37 0.32 5.76
CA PHE A 90 0.73 0.89 4.58
C PHE A 90 -0.57 1.60 4.97
N PRO A 91 -0.47 2.75 5.65
CA PRO A 91 -1.67 3.48 6.09
C PRO A 91 -2.48 3.95 4.88
N ALA A 92 -3.76 3.59 4.85
CA ALA A 92 -4.66 3.99 3.79
C ALA A 92 -4.87 5.51 3.80
N GLU A 93 -4.95 6.09 2.61
CA GLU A 93 -5.27 7.52 2.46
C GLU A 93 -6.67 7.83 3.01
N TRP A 94 -7.59 6.87 2.90
CA TRP A 94 -8.97 6.98 3.37
C TRP A 94 -9.22 5.90 4.43
N GLU A 95 -9.73 6.29 5.59
CA GLU A 95 -10.02 5.34 6.70
C GLU A 95 -10.91 4.16 6.26
N THR A 96 -11.81 4.39 5.30
CA THR A 96 -12.70 3.35 4.77
C THR A 96 -11.99 2.31 3.93
N ASN A 97 -10.73 2.54 3.54
CA ASN A 97 -9.93 1.62 2.74
C ASN A 97 -8.98 0.75 3.58
N ASP A 98 -8.91 0.96 4.90
CA ASP A 98 -8.09 0.14 5.79
C ASP A 98 -8.55 -1.33 5.78
N LEU A 99 -7.59 -2.23 5.97
CA LEU A 99 -7.90 -3.65 6.17
C LEU A 99 -8.62 -3.85 7.51
N SER A 100 -9.54 -4.78 7.55
CA SER A 100 -10.30 -5.18 8.73
C SER A 100 -10.17 -6.67 9.01
N ASN A 101 -10.70 -7.13 10.13
CA ASN A 101 -10.67 -8.55 10.47
C ASN A 101 -11.42 -9.45 9.46
N CYS A 102 -12.32 -8.87 8.66
CA CYS A 102 -12.98 -9.58 7.56
C CYS A 102 -12.02 -9.95 6.43
N ASP A 103 -10.86 -9.30 6.36
CA ASP A 103 -9.86 -9.49 5.31
C ASP A 103 -8.82 -10.58 5.65
N ILE A 104 -8.89 -11.16 6.86
CA ILE A 104 -8.00 -12.23 7.29
C ILE A 104 -8.15 -13.43 6.37
N GLY A 105 -7.02 -13.96 5.89
CA GLY A 105 -6.97 -15.14 5.04
C GLY A 105 -7.22 -14.86 3.57
N GLU A 106 -7.36 -13.60 3.17
CA GLU A 106 -7.56 -13.20 1.78
C GLU A 106 -6.37 -12.38 1.25
N TRP A 107 -6.10 -12.52 -0.05
CA TRP A 107 -5.06 -11.73 -0.71
C TRP A 107 -5.55 -10.33 -1.02
N HIS A 108 -4.67 -9.35 -0.73
CA HIS A 108 -4.90 -7.94 -1.00
C HIS A 108 -3.68 -7.32 -1.65
N CYS A 109 -3.92 -6.41 -2.59
CA CYS A 109 -2.87 -5.61 -3.19
C CYS A 109 -2.86 -4.23 -2.53
N VAL A 110 -1.67 -3.74 -2.19
CA VAL A 110 -1.49 -2.34 -1.79
C VAL A 110 -0.73 -1.61 -2.89
N GLY A 111 -1.29 -0.49 -3.34
CA GLY A 111 -0.63 0.44 -4.24
C GLY A 111 -0.22 1.70 -3.51
N TYR A 112 1.00 2.15 -3.71
CA TYR A 112 1.49 3.39 -3.11
C TYR A 112 2.58 4.02 -3.97
N ASN A 113 2.66 5.35 -3.92
CA ASN A 113 3.74 6.11 -4.54
C ASN A 113 4.70 6.54 -3.44
N PRO A 114 6.00 6.18 -3.51
CA PRO A 114 6.98 6.57 -2.49
C PRO A 114 7.14 8.08 -2.30
N ASP A 115 6.78 8.88 -3.29
CA ASP A 115 6.86 10.33 -3.24
C ASP A 115 5.59 11.00 -2.72
N GLU A 116 4.53 10.22 -2.48
CA GLU A 116 3.25 10.69 -2.00
C GLU A 116 2.84 10.01 -0.70
N HIS A 117 1.99 10.67 0.07
CA HIS A 117 1.43 10.14 1.31
C HIS A 117 0.14 9.39 1.03
N GLY A 118 -0.01 8.21 1.67
CA GLY A 118 -1.20 7.39 1.58
C GLY A 118 -1.04 6.18 0.67
N CYS A 119 -1.76 5.14 1.01
CA CYS A 119 -1.77 3.86 0.31
C CYS A 119 -3.20 3.49 -0.07
N TYR A 120 -3.33 2.62 -1.07
CA TYR A 120 -4.61 2.09 -1.53
C TYR A 120 -4.62 0.57 -1.45
N TRP A 121 -5.64 0.02 -0.81
CA TRP A 121 -5.84 -1.42 -0.69
C TRP A 121 -6.91 -1.92 -1.65
N TYR A 122 -6.62 -3.04 -2.32
CA TYR A 122 -7.50 -3.70 -3.28
C TYR A 122 -7.64 -5.18 -2.92
N ALA A 123 -8.85 -5.70 -2.84
CA ALA A 123 -9.09 -7.12 -2.61
C ALA A 123 -8.93 -7.93 -3.90
N LEU A 124 -8.31 -9.11 -3.81
CA LEU A 124 -8.21 -10.02 -4.94
C LEU A 124 -9.59 -10.43 -5.47
N SER A 125 -10.60 -10.54 -4.59
CA SER A 125 -11.97 -10.84 -4.98
C SER A 125 -12.53 -9.84 -5.99
N GLU A 126 -12.21 -8.56 -5.83
CA GLU A 126 -12.60 -7.51 -6.78
C GLU A 126 -11.91 -7.70 -8.13
N SER A 127 -10.62 -8.01 -8.11
CA SER A 127 -9.84 -8.29 -9.32
C SER A 127 -10.36 -9.52 -10.06
N ARG A 128 -10.71 -10.59 -9.34
CA ARG A 128 -11.31 -11.79 -9.93
C ARG A 128 -12.65 -11.52 -10.59
N ALA A 129 -13.50 -10.72 -9.95
CA ALA A 129 -14.79 -10.34 -10.52
C ALA A 129 -14.61 -9.61 -11.86
N TYR A 130 -13.65 -8.69 -11.92
CA TYR A 130 -13.31 -7.94 -13.13
C TYR A 130 -12.80 -8.86 -14.24
N VAL A 131 -11.85 -9.76 -13.95
CA VAL A 131 -11.31 -10.72 -14.91
C VAL A 131 -12.39 -11.67 -15.40
N ASN A 132 -13.21 -12.21 -14.51
CA ASN A 132 -14.31 -13.10 -14.86
C ASN A 132 -15.34 -12.42 -15.76
N ARG A 133 -15.62 -11.16 -15.52
CA ARG A 133 -16.51 -10.36 -16.37
C ARG A 133 -15.95 -10.23 -17.79
N ILE A 134 -14.67 -9.93 -17.93
CA ILE A 134 -14.00 -9.86 -19.23
C ILE A 134 -14.10 -11.20 -19.96
N LEU A 135 -13.76 -12.29 -19.29
CA LEU A 135 -13.83 -13.63 -19.88
C LEU A 135 -15.25 -14.00 -20.32
N SER A 136 -16.24 -13.67 -19.51
CA SER A 136 -17.65 -13.94 -19.85
C SER A 136 -18.10 -13.17 -21.10
N LEU A 137 -17.70 -11.92 -21.25
CA LEU A 137 -18.03 -11.11 -22.42
C LEU A 137 -17.36 -11.65 -23.69
N LEU A 138 -16.09 -12.05 -23.60
CA LEU A 138 -15.35 -12.62 -24.73
C LEU A 138 -15.94 -13.96 -25.15
N ASP A 139 -16.28 -14.84 -24.20
CA ASP A 139 -16.91 -16.12 -24.46
C ASP A 139 -18.26 -15.98 -25.15
N ALA A 140 -19.05 -14.97 -24.76
CA ALA A 140 -20.32 -14.68 -25.42
C ALA A 140 -20.15 -14.29 -26.90
N ILE A 141 -19.12 -13.48 -27.20
CA ILE A 141 -18.78 -13.08 -28.57
C ILE A 141 -18.32 -14.31 -29.39
N ASP A 142 -17.48 -15.16 -28.82
CA ASP A 142 -17.01 -16.38 -29.48
C ASP A 142 -18.17 -17.33 -29.83
N LYS A 143 -19.15 -17.49 -28.94
CA LYS A 143 -20.35 -18.31 -29.18
C LYS A 143 -21.23 -17.76 -30.32
N GLU A 144 -21.37 -16.43 -30.39
CA GLU A 144 -22.11 -15.78 -31.48
C GLU A 144 -21.40 -15.94 -32.82
N GLY A 145 -20.07 -15.87 -32.84
CA GLY A 145 -19.26 -16.03 -34.03
C GLY A 145 -19.27 -17.45 -34.61
N ASN A 146 -19.63 -18.45 -33.82
CA ASN A 146 -19.67 -19.85 -34.22
C ASN A 146 -21.06 -20.36 -34.66
N LYS A 147 -22.00 -19.47 -34.86
CA LYS A 147 -23.34 -19.82 -35.34
C LYS A 147 -23.37 -19.93 -36.88
#